data_eac57b58d32852f8991f69cd7d0e8243
#
_entry.id   eac57b58d32852f8991f69cd7d0e8243
#
_cell.length_a   1.000
_cell.length_b   1.000
_cell.length_c   1.000
_cell.angle_alpha   90.00
_cell.angle_beta   90.00
_cell.angle_gamma   90.00
#
_symmetry.space_group_name_H-M   'P 1'
#
loop_
_entity.id
_entity.type
_entity.pdbx_description
1 polymer ?
#
loop_
_entity_poly.entity_id
_entity_poly.type
_entity_poly.pdbx_seq_one_letter_code
_entity_poly.pdbx_strand_id
1 'polypeptide(L)'
;MHEIIPLTGRKLHNNVRYSGNLLYIYFLNFCPHDSFKSTTAIAFQRQAIWDGALCPIDNDRDVESIRSAMLTVCCLAARQKGCKSLIWMLNQFSRSELIYGREAIERLNRSRVAVFGVGGVGGYVVEALARSGVGTLDIIDNDDVSLTNINRQIIATHETIGMSKVDICETRIHQINPDCIVNKHKVFYLPETSETFDFSDYDYVVDAIDTVSAKLDIIEKCKTFNIPIISSMGCGNRIDPTRLEIADISKTHMDPLAKVIRKGLKGRRINHVKVVFSTEAPIVPIVSDGEQAGSTGAAGRQTPGSTPFVPAAAGLIIASEVVCDLTDYQTINHLKGPAKR
;
A
#
# COMPACT_ATOMS: atom_id res chain seq x y z
N MET A 1 -21.64 -41.32 -2.13
CA MET A 1 -22.01 -41.45 -3.55
C MET A 1 -21.75 -40.09 -4.17
N HIS A 2 -20.67 -39.92 -4.89
CA HIS A 2 -20.35 -38.70 -5.60
C HIS A 2 -20.51 -39.00 -7.10
N GLU A 3 -21.52 -38.40 -7.73
CA GLU A 3 -21.73 -38.52 -9.14
C GLU A 3 -20.63 -37.78 -9.90
N ILE A 4 -19.90 -38.51 -10.74
CA ILE A 4 -18.97 -37.98 -11.72
C ILE A 4 -19.80 -37.66 -12.96
N ILE A 5 -19.97 -36.36 -13.23
CA ILE A 5 -20.64 -35.89 -14.44
C ILE A 5 -19.59 -35.84 -15.56
N PRO A 6 -19.75 -36.58 -16.68
CA PRO A 6 -18.80 -36.60 -17.79
C PRO A 6 -18.82 -35.26 -18.55
N LEU A 7 -17.63 -34.74 -18.84
CA LEU A 7 -17.37 -33.54 -19.62
C LEU A 7 -17.73 -33.76 -21.11
N THR A 8 -18.99 -33.66 -21.47
CA THR A 8 -19.41 -33.58 -22.86
C THR A 8 -19.84 -32.16 -23.20
N GLY A 9 -18.96 -31.45 -23.84
CA GLY A 9 -19.28 -30.44 -24.88
C GLY A 9 -20.11 -29.21 -24.51
N ARG A 10 -19.99 -28.61 -23.33
CA ARG A 10 -20.60 -27.28 -23.06
C ARG A 10 -19.65 -26.35 -22.29
N LYS A 11 -19.56 -25.15 -22.82
CA LYS A 11 -18.88 -23.89 -22.44
C LYS A 11 -18.42 -23.74 -20.98
N LEU A 12 -17.12 -23.49 -20.76
CA LEU A 12 -16.41 -23.39 -19.48
C LEU A 12 -16.25 -21.93 -19.01
N HIS A 13 -16.34 -21.66 -17.72
CA HIS A 13 -16.37 -20.34 -17.04
C HIS A 13 -15.46 -20.27 -15.85
N ASN A 14 -14.81 -19.14 -15.56
CA ASN A 14 -13.66 -19.16 -14.68
C ASN A 14 -13.62 -18.12 -13.57
N ASN A 15 -13.70 -18.57 -12.32
CA ASN A 15 -13.20 -17.85 -11.15
C ASN A 15 -12.63 -18.86 -10.17
N VAL A 16 -11.41 -18.62 -9.66
CA VAL A 16 -10.79 -19.49 -8.66
C VAL A 16 -10.85 -18.82 -7.30
N ARG A 17 -11.39 -19.48 -6.29
CA ARG A 17 -11.41 -19.01 -4.92
C ARG A 17 -10.70 -20.03 -4.03
N TYR A 18 -9.77 -19.58 -3.23
CA TYR A 18 -9.09 -20.38 -2.23
C TYR A 18 -9.68 -20.09 -0.85
N SER A 19 -10.07 -21.13 -0.11
CA SER A 19 -10.53 -21.03 1.27
C SER A 19 -10.04 -22.27 2.04
N GLY A 20 -8.99 -22.11 2.82
CA GLY A 20 -8.42 -23.21 3.61
C GLY A 20 -7.90 -24.36 2.73
N ASN A 21 -8.47 -25.55 2.89
CA ASN A 21 -8.06 -26.78 2.19
C ASN A 21 -8.79 -27.04 0.87
N LEU A 22 -9.58 -26.07 0.36
CA LEU A 22 -10.37 -26.22 -0.85
C LEU A 22 -10.02 -25.14 -1.87
N LEU A 23 -9.72 -25.58 -3.11
CA LEU A 23 -9.55 -24.72 -4.28
C LEU A 23 -10.87 -24.69 -5.04
N TYR A 24 -11.48 -23.49 -5.19
CA TYR A 24 -12.69 -23.29 -5.97
C TYR A 24 -12.34 -22.62 -7.29
N ILE A 25 -12.69 -23.27 -8.41
CA ILE A 25 -12.55 -22.71 -9.74
C ILE A 25 -13.93 -22.32 -10.24
N TYR A 26 -14.15 -21.03 -10.47
CA TYR A 26 -15.37 -20.50 -11.06
C TYR A 26 -15.13 -20.17 -12.52
N PHE A 27 -15.98 -20.70 -13.40
CA PHE A 27 -15.93 -20.42 -14.81
C PHE A 27 -17.12 -19.52 -15.21
N LEU A 28 -16.91 -18.33 -15.77
CA LEU A 28 -17.94 -17.39 -16.24
C LEU A 28 -17.90 -17.24 -17.78
N ASN A 29 -19.00 -17.50 -18.49
CA ASN A 29 -19.12 -17.21 -19.93
C ASN A 29 -19.56 -15.77 -20.17
N PHE A 30 -18.76 -15.04 -20.89
CA PHE A 30 -19.21 -13.84 -21.54
C PHE A 30 -19.50 -14.17 -23.01
N CYS A 31 -20.79 -14.29 -23.34
CA CYS A 31 -21.25 -14.16 -24.71
C CYS A 31 -21.84 -12.78 -24.90
N PRO A 32 -21.50 -12.01 -25.94
CA PRO A 32 -21.96 -10.61 -26.09
C PRO A 32 -23.48 -10.45 -26.29
N HIS A 33 -24.23 -11.51 -26.37
CA HIS A 33 -25.66 -11.49 -26.72
C HIS A 33 -26.63 -12.23 -25.80
N ASP A 34 -26.15 -12.78 -24.65
CA ASP A 34 -27.08 -13.48 -23.74
C ASP A 34 -26.92 -13.03 -22.28
N SER A 35 -28.10 -12.76 -21.67
CA SER A 35 -28.25 -12.51 -20.25
C SER A 35 -27.63 -13.62 -19.38
N PHE A 36 -27.02 -13.26 -18.28
CA PHE A 36 -26.44 -14.12 -17.25
C PHE A 36 -27.26 -15.39 -16.98
N LYS A 37 -26.77 -16.55 -17.33
CA LYS A 37 -27.33 -17.84 -16.93
C LYS A 37 -26.26 -18.79 -16.43
N SER A 38 -26.27 -19.01 -15.15
CA SER A 38 -25.58 -20.04 -14.34
C SER A 38 -24.08 -19.93 -14.11
N THR A 39 -23.72 -19.94 -12.83
CA THR A 39 -22.35 -20.13 -12.30
C THR A 39 -22.17 -21.60 -11.92
N THR A 40 -21.17 -22.28 -12.48
CA THR A 40 -20.79 -23.63 -12.01
C THR A 40 -19.51 -23.51 -11.23
N ALA A 41 -19.53 -23.91 -9.96
CA ALA A 41 -18.35 -23.99 -9.11
C ALA A 41 -17.85 -25.44 -9.07
N ILE A 42 -16.57 -25.65 -9.35
CA ILE A 42 -15.90 -26.94 -9.19
C ILE A 42 -14.94 -26.82 -8.01
N ALA A 43 -15.16 -27.61 -6.96
CA ALA A 43 -14.31 -27.66 -5.78
C ALA A 43 -13.36 -28.85 -5.90
N PHE A 44 -12.06 -28.59 -5.72
CA PHE A 44 -11.05 -29.62 -5.57
C PHE A 44 -10.56 -29.61 -4.12
N GLN A 45 -10.65 -30.76 -3.46
CA GLN A 45 -9.98 -31.00 -2.19
C GLN A 45 -8.48 -31.21 -2.47
N ARG A 46 -7.58 -31.06 -1.48
CA ARG A 46 -6.11 -31.25 -1.55
C ARG A 46 -5.66 -32.54 -2.25
N GLN A 47 -6.26 -32.85 -3.37
CA GLN A 47 -5.95 -34.00 -4.22
C GLN A 47 -6.05 -33.55 -5.67
N ALA A 48 -5.03 -33.82 -6.46
CA ALA A 48 -5.06 -33.62 -7.90
C ALA A 48 -5.34 -34.98 -8.58
N ILE A 49 -6.18 -34.97 -9.60
CA ILE A 49 -6.38 -36.15 -10.44
C ILE A 49 -5.42 -36.02 -11.62
N TRP A 50 -4.41 -36.89 -11.66
CA TRP A 50 -3.48 -37.02 -12.78
C TRP A 50 -3.64 -38.44 -13.33
N ASP A 51 -3.90 -38.60 -14.63
CA ASP A 51 -4.09 -39.90 -15.31
C ASP A 51 -5.03 -40.89 -14.58
N GLY A 52 -6.07 -40.39 -13.91
CA GLY A 52 -7.05 -41.24 -13.24
C GLY A 52 -6.67 -41.67 -11.81
N ALA A 53 -5.53 -41.26 -11.28
CA ALA A 53 -5.11 -41.52 -9.91
C ALA A 53 -5.22 -40.26 -9.04
N LEU A 54 -5.72 -40.40 -7.80
CA LEU A 54 -5.73 -39.36 -6.80
C LEU A 54 -4.36 -39.30 -6.10
N CYS A 55 -3.68 -38.17 -6.23
CA CYS A 55 -2.41 -37.93 -5.55
C CYS A 55 -2.59 -36.86 -4.47
N PRO A 56 -2.16 -37.07 -3.24
CA PRO A 56 -2.20 -36.04 -2.21
C PRO A 56 -1.23 -34.90 -2.55
N ILE A 57 -1.64 -33.65 -2.32
CA ILE A 57 -0.81 -32.48 -2.48
C ILE A 57 -0.24 -32.13 -1.12
N ASP A 58 1.05 -32.44 -0.90
CA ASP A 58 1.65 -32.36 0.42
C ASP A 58 2.44 -31.07 0.70
N ASN A 59 2.66 -30.21 -0.33
CA ASN A 59 3.41 -28.99 -0.14
C ASN A 59 3.01 -27.85 -1.12
N ASP A 60 3.41 -26.61 -0.80
CA ASP A 60 3.07 -25.43 -1.56
C ASP A 60 3.69 -25.39 -2.98
N ARG A 61 4.80 -26.12 -3.23
CA ARG A 61 5.42 -26.22 -4.58
C ARG A 61 4.55 -27.01 -5.53
N ASP A 62 3.85 -28.01 -5.04
CA ASP A 62 2.95 -28.82 -5.87
C ASP A 62 1.72 -28.01 -6.27
N VAL A 63 1.22 -27.16 -5.38
CA VAL A 63 0.14 -26.20 -5.66
C VAL A 63 0.55 -25.24 -6.78
N GLU A 64 1.77 -24.68 -6.73
CA GLU A 64 2.27 -23.74 -7.75
C GLU A 64 2.51 -24.43 -9.09
N SER A 65 3.01 -25.66 -9.08
CA SER A 65 3.19 -26.48 -10.29
C SER A 65 1.86 -26.80 -10.96
N ILE A 66 0.84 -27.18 -10.19
CA ILE A 66 -0.53 -27.43 -10.66
C ILE A 66 -1.15 -26.15 -11.21
N ARG A 67 -0.97 -25.03 -10.53
CA ARG A 67 -1.42 -23.68 -10.95
C ARG A 67 -0.81 -23.31 -12.31
N SER A 68 0.49 -23.51 -12.48
CA SER A 68 1.22 -23.26 -13.73
C SER A 68 0.75 -24.18 -14.87
N ALA A 69 0.56 -25.46 -14.60
CA ALA A 69 0.08 -26.43 -15.57
C ALA A 69 -1.36 -26.14 -16.02
N MET A 70 -2.26 -25.78 -15.08
CA MET A 70 -3.63 -25.40 -15.39
C MET A 70 -3.70 -24.11 -16.21
N LEU A 71 -2.87 -23.10 -15.90
CA LEU A 71 -2.72 -21.88 -16.70
C LEU A 71 -2.31 -22.20 -18.14
N THR A 72 -1.36 -23.11 -18.32
CA THR A 72 -0.87 -23.53 -19.63
C THR A 72 -1.97 -24.23 -20.43
N VAL A 73 -2.72 -25.13 -19.82
CA VAL A 73 -3.84 -25.84 -20.46
C VAL A 73 -4.97 -24.88 -20.83
N CYS A 74 -5.32 -23.95 -19.95
CA CYS A 74 -6.34 -22.94 -20.23
C CYS A 74 -5.91 -21.96 -21.33
N CYS A 75 -4.64 -21.55 -21.37
CA CYS A 75 -4.09 -20.71 -22.44
C CYS A 75 -4.08 -21.42 -23.80
N LEU A 76 -3.75 -22.71 -23.83
CA LEU A 76 -3.78 -23.52 -25.03
C LEU A 76 -5.21 -23.72 -25.57
N ALA A 77 -6.17 -24.00 -24.68
CA ALA A 77 -7.58 -24.12 -25.02
C ALA A 77 -8.17 -22.81 -25.56
N ALA A 78 -7.77 -21.67 -24.99
CA ALA A 78 -8.17 -20.34 -25.46
C ALA A 78 -7.59 -19.98 -26.84
N ARG A 79 -6.34 -20.36 -27.11
CA ARG A 79 -5.69 -20.19 -28.44
C ARG A 79 -6.38 -20.98 -29.56
N GLN A 80 -6.79 -22.21 -29.27
CA GLN A 80 -7.43 -23.07 -30.29
C GLN A 80 -8.81 -22.59 -30.74
N LYS A 81 -9.51 -21.75 -29.97
CA LYS A 81 -10.90 -21.34 -30.27
C LYS A 81 -11.06 -19.87 -30.67
N GLY A 82 -9.96 -19.12 -30.87
CA GLY A 82 -10.06 -17.71 -31.24
C GLY A 82 -10.79 -16.85 -30.19
N CYS A 83 -11.02 -17.41 -29.00
CA CYS A 83 -11.73 -16.73 -27.91
C CYS A 83 -10.69 -15.95 -27.09
N LYS A 84 -10.79 -14.63 -27.13
CA LYS A 84 -10.10 -13.74 -26.18
C LYS A 84 -10.77 -13.86 -24.80
N SER A 85 -10.89 -15.08 -24.26
CA SER A 85 -11.33 -15.26 -22.88
C SER A 85 -10.18 -14.89 -21.97
N LEU A 86 -10.22 -13.66 -21.40
CA LEU A 86 -9.41 -13.32 -20.26
C LEU A 86 -9.76 -14.30 -19.14
N ILE A 87 -8.79 -15.11 -18.73
CA ILE A 87 -8.90 -15.91 -17.51
C ILE A 87 -8.76 -14.92 -16.34
N TRP A 88 -9.89 -14.53 -15.78
CA TRP A 88 -9.92 -13.74 -14.57
C TRP A 88 -9.64 -14.66 -13.38
N MET A 89 -8.39 -14.75 -12.94
CA MET A 89 -8.10 -15.32 -11.63
C MET A 89 -8.41 -14.25 -10.58
N LEU A 90 -9.35 -14.53 -9.68
CA LEU A 90 -9.61 -13.66 -8.53
C LEU A 90 -8.37 -13.67 -7.63
N ASN A 91 -7.82 -12.50 -7.42
CA ASN A 91 -6.74 -12.24 -6.48
C ASN A 91 -7.14 -11.11 -5.51
N GLN A 92 -6.29 -10.80 -4.57
CA GLN A 92 -6.53 -9.73 -3.57
C GLN A 92 -6.77 -8.35 -4.20
N PHE A 93 -6.34 -8.12 -5.46
CA PHE A 93 -6.45 -6.83 -6.16
C PHE A 93 -7.62 -6.76 -7.14
N SER A 94 -8.37 -7.85 -7.34
CA SER A 94 -9.45 -7.91 -8.35
C SER A 94 -10.51 -6.81 -8.20
N ARG A 95 -10.77 -6.35 -6.96
CA ARG A 95 -11.70 -5.23 -6.74
C ARG A 95 -11.09 -3.88 -7.11
N SER A 96 -9.80 -3.72 -6.93
CA SER A 96 -9.06 -2.51 -7.35
C SER A 96 -8.95 -2.45 -8.87
N GLU A 97 -8.81 -3.60 -9.56
CA GLU A 97 -8.84 -3.68 -11.01
C GLU A 97 -10.15 -3.13 -11.62
N LEU A 98 -11.29 -3.28 -10.92
CA LEU A 98 -12.57 -2.73 -11.38
C LEU A 98 -12.60 -1.19 -11.38
N ILE A 99 -11.72 -0.56 -10.62
CA ILE A 99 -11.63 0.90 -10.49
C ILE A 99 -10.52 1.45 -11.37
N TYR A 100 -9.31 0.91 -11.23
CA TYR A 100 -8.11 1.43 -11.89
C TYR A 100 -7.83 0.79 -13.26
N GLY A 101 -8.40 -0.39 -13.50
CA GLY A 101 -8.07 -1.21 -14.67
C GLY A 101 -6.83 -2.08 -14.43
N ARG A 102 -6.70 -3.13 -15.25
CA ARG A 102 -5.64 -4.12 -15.14
C ARG A 102 -4.24 -3.52 -15.36
N GLU A 103 -4.10 -2.69 -16.37
CA GLU A 103 -2.81 -2.06 -16.70
C GLU A 103 -2.26 -1.21 -15.55
N ALA A 104 -3.15 -0.56 -14.79
CA ALA A 104 -2.77 0.20 -13.60
C ALA A 104 -2.25 -0.71 -12.49
N ILE A 105 -2.94 -1.85 -12.23
CA ILE A 105 -2.47 -2.83 -11.24
C ILE A 105 -1.12 -3.44 -11.67
N GLU A 106 -0.94 -3.74 -12.95
CA GLU A 106 0.35 -4.21 -13.48
C GLU A 106 1.47 -3.16 -13.36
N ARG A 107 1.14 -1.86 -13.46
CA ARG A 107 2.11 -0.77 -13.17
C ARG A 107 2.48 -0.72 -11.70
N LEU A 108 1.49 -0.75 -10.79
CA LEU A 108 1.74 -0.79 -9.35
C LEU A 108 2.61 -1.98 -8.95
N ASN A 109 2.35 -3.15 -9.52
CA ASN A 109 3.13 -4.36 -9.24
C ASN A 109 4.59 -4.27 -9.70
N ARG A 110 4.91 -3.42 -10.66
CA ARG A 110 6.29 -3.15 -11.10
C ARG A 110 6.92 -1.97 -10.39
N SER A 111 6.13 -1.17 -9.68
CA SER A 111 6.61 0.05 -9.02
C SER A 111 7.37 -0.26 -7.73
N ARG A 112 8.42 0.54 -7.47
CA ARG A 112 9.21 0.54 -6.25
C ARG A 112 9.00 1.86 -5.50
N VAL A 113 8.45 1.78 -4.30
CA VAL A 113 8.14 2.95 -3.46
C VAL A 113 8.95 2.91 -2.18
N ALA A 114 9.67 4.00 -1.89
CA ALA A 114 10.36 4.18 -0.63
C ALA A 114 9.48 4.95 0.37
N VAL A 115 9.36 4.43 1.60
CA VAL A 115 8.62 5.05 2.70
C VAL A 115 9.58 5.34 3.85
N PHE A 116 9.93 6.60 4.00
CA PHE A 116 10.78 7.07 5.10
C PHE A 116 9.92 7.37 6.32
N GLY A 117 10.10 6.58 7.38
CA GLY A 117 9.32 6.58 8.60
C GLY A 117 8.08 5.69 8.53
N VAL A 118 8.01 4.62 9.36
CA VAL A 118 6.87 3.71 9.45
C VAL A 118 6.12 3.85 10.78
N GLY A 119 5.98 5.08 11.23
CA GLY A 119 5.24 5.47 12.43
C GLY A 119 3.73 5.59 12.22
N GLY A 120 3.11 6.59 12.87
CA GLY A 120 1.66 6.82 12.83
C GLY A 120 1.09 7.17 11.46
N VAL A 121 1.88 7.80 10.59
CA VAL A 121 1.50 8.11 9.20
C VAL A 121 2.02 7.03 8.26
N GLY A 122 3.34 6.80 8.24
CA GLY A 122 3.97 5.89 7.28
C GLY A 122 3.53 4.44 7.42
N GLY A 123 3.17 3.97 8.62
CA GLY A 123 2.59 2.63 8.80
C GLY A 123 1.29 2.44 8.02
N TYR A 124 0.41 3.44 7.99
CA TYR A 124 -0.82 3.40 7.18
C TYR A 124 -0.55 3.60 5.69
N VAL A 125 0.51 4.33 5.31
CA VAL A 125 0.97 4.38 3.91
C VAL A 125 1.37 3.00 3.43
N VAL A 126 2.27 2.32 4.17
CA VAL A 126 2.75 0.96 3.84
C VAL A 126 1.59 -0.02 3.75
N GLU A 127 0.67 -0.01 4.73
CA GLU A 127 -0.54 -0.83 4.73
C GLU A 127 -1.36 -0.67 3.45
N ALA A 128 -1.63 0.58 3.07
CA ALA A 128 -2.45 0.90 1.92
C ALA A 128 -1.75 0.58 0.58
N LEU A 129 -0.44 0.83 0.46
CA LEU A 129 0.35 0.51 -0.73
C LEU A 129 0.44 -1.00 -0.95
N ALA A 130 0.68 -1.79 0.12
CA ALA A 130 0.67 -3.25 0.05
C ALA A 130 -0.69 -3.78 -0.44
N ARG A 131 -1.81 -3.21 0.06
CA ARG A 131 -3.18 -3.55 -0.35
C ARG A 131 -3.53 -3.08 -1.76
N SER A 132 -2.82 -2.10 -2.28
CA SER A 132 -2.99 -1.60 -3.65
C SER A 132 -2.19 -2.37 -4.69
N GLY A 133 -1.26 -3.24 -4.26
CA GLY A 133 -0.49 -4.10 -5.15
C GLY A 133 0.84 -3.49 -5.62
N VAL A 134 1.41 -2.55 -4.85
CA VAL A 134 2.78 -2.09 -5.09
C VAL A 134 3.74 -3.27 -4.95
N GLY A 135 4.60 -3.47 -5.96
CA GLY A 135 5.43 -4.66 -6.07
C GLY A 135 6.69 -4.62 -5.21
N THR A 136 7.26 -3.44 -4.95
CA THR A 136 8.44 -3.30 -4.10
C THR A 136 8.27 -2.14 -3.13
N LEU A 137 8.49 -2.39 -1.85
CA LEU A 137 8.44 -1.41 -0.78
C LEU A 137 9.80 -1.36 -0.06
N ASP A 138 10.44 -0.19 -0.12
CA ASP A 138 11.57 0.12 0.75
C ASP A 138 11.04 0.82 1.99
N ILE A 139 11.24 0.23 3.16
CA ILE A 139 10.73 0.74 4.43
C ILE A 139 11.89 1.14 5.34
N ILE A 140 11.90 2.40 5.75
CA ILE A 140 13.04 3.01 6.45
C ILE A 140 12.57 3.54 7.82
N ASP A 141 13.02 2.94 8.91
CA ASP A 141 12.78 3.40 10.29
C ASP A 141 13.81 2.73 11.22
N ASN A 142 14.34 3.44 12.21
CA ASN A 142 15.30 2.89 13.15
C ASN A 142 14.70 2.43 14.46
N ASP A 143 13.43 2.77 14.73
CA ASP A 143 12.81 2.58 16.02
C ASP A 143 12.31 1.16 16.24
N ASP A 144 12.21 0.82 17.52
CA ASP A 144 11.41 -0.30 18.00
C ASP A 144 10.03 0.21 18.47
N VAL A 145 9.05 -0.69 18.53
CA VAL A 145 7.70 -0.36 18.99
C VAL A 145 7.71 -0.07 20.48
N SER A 146 7.16 1.07 20.87
CA SER A 146 6.96 1.44 22.28
C SER A 146 5.48 1.38 22.68
N LEU A 147 5.21 1.27 23.98
CA LEU A 147 3.85 1.23 24.53
C LEU A 147 3.00 2.43 24.05
N THR A 148 3.59 3.63 23.99
CA THR A 148 2.91 4.86 23.58
C THR A 148 2.60 4.92 22.09
N ASN A 149 3.11 3.98 21.29
CA ASN A 149 2.80 3.90 19.86
C ASN A 149 1.44 3.24 19.58
N ILE A 150 0.95 2.39 20.51
CA ILE A 150 -0.27 1.59 20.33
C ILE A 150 -1.48 2.46 19.99
N ASN A 151 -1.53 3.67 20.53
CA ASN A 151 -2.67 4.56 20.30
C ASN A 151 -2.86 5.03 18.85
N ARG A 152 -1.80 4.90 17.97
CA ARG A 152 -1.87 5.49 16.62
C ARG A 152 -1.07 4.77 15.54
N GLN A 153 -0.19 3.83 15.87
CA GLN A 153 0.61 3.10 14.88
C GLN A 153 -0.02 1.73 14.61
N ILE A 154 -0.36 1.44 13.36
CA ILE A 154 -1.07 0.23 12.97
C ILE A 154 -0.30 -1.07 13.29
N ILE A 155 1.03 -0.99 13.32
CA ILE A 155 1.93 -2.12 13.61
C ILE A 155 2.14 -2.33 15.12
N ALA A 156 1.74 -1.36 15.95
CA ALA A 156 1.97 -1.39 17.38
C ALA A 156 0.81 -2.07 18.12
N THR A 157 1.09 -3.18 18.77
CA THR A 157 0.19 -3.93 19.65
C THR A 157 0.94 -4.32 20.92
N HIS A 158 0.25 -4.84 21.93
CA HIS A 158 0.91 -5.36 23.13
C HIS A 158 1.91 -6.47 22.82
N GLU A 159 1.68 -7.26 21.77
CA GLU A 159 2.55 -8.35 21.34
C GLU A 159 3.82 -7.88 20.63
N THR A 160 3.79 -6.68 20.05
CA THR A 160 4.89 -6.16 19.24
C THR A 160 5.78 -5.16 19.97
N ILE A 161 5.50 -4.81 21.23
CA ILE A 161 6.33 -3.93 22.04
C ILE A 161 7.78 -4.45 22.11
N GLY A 162 8.75 -3.57 21.82
CA GLY A 162 10.19 -3.88 21.82
C GLY A 162 10.69 -4.53 20.53
N MET A 163 9.81 -4.86 19.58
CA MET A 163 10.20 -5.40 18.29
C MET A 163 10.50 -4.26 17.30
N SER A 164 11.39 -4.53 16.34
CA SER A 164 11.74 -3.57 15.28
C SER A 164 10.52 -3.25 14.41
N LYS A 165 10.25 -1.96 14.18
CA LYS A 165 9.13 -1.52 13.36
C LYS A 165 9.21 -2.05 11.93
N VAL A 166 10.39 -2.06 11.31
CA VAL A 166 10.57 -2.54 9.94
C VAL A 166 10.34 -4.04 9.82
N ASP A 167 10.67 -4.84 10.84
CA ASP A 167 10.44 -6.29 10.82
C ASP A 167 8.95 -6.64 10.94
N ILE A 168 8.23 -5.91 11.78
CA ILE A 168 6.78 -6.08 11.91
C ILE A 168 6.07 -5.64 10.63
N CYS A 169 6.50 -4.51 10.05
CA CYS A 169 5.98 -4.04 8.76
C CYS A 169 6.16 -5.08 7.66
N GLU A 170 7.33 -5.67 7.51
CA GLU A 170 7.58 -6.74 6.54
C GLU A 170 6.63 -7.91 6.72
N THR A 171 6.52 -8.41 7.97
CA THR A 171 5.59 -9.50 8.30
C THR A 171 4.16 -9.15 7.88
N ARG A 172 3.72 -7.92 8.17
CA ARG A 172 2.39 -7.44 7.84
C ARG A 172 2.18 -7.27 6.34
N ILE A 173 3.17 -6.76 5.62
CA ILE A 173 3.14 -6.65 4.15
C ILE A 173 2.94 -8.03 3.53
N HIS A 174 3.72 -9.04 3.94
CA HIS A 174 3.62 -10.39 3.39
C HIS A 174 2.30 -11.10 3.75
N GLN A 175 1.66 -10.76 4.88
CA GLN A 175 0.31 -11.22 5.19
C GLN A 175 -0.76 -10.64 4.26
N ILE A 176 -0.50 -9.48 3.64
CA ILE A 176 -1.42 -8.77 2.73
C ILE A 176 -1.10 -9.10 1.28
N ASN A 177 0.16 -8.96 0.91
CA ASN A 177 0.71 -9.18 -0.43
C ASN A 177 1.98 -10.04 -0.32
N PRO A 178 1.85 -11.37 -0.38
CA PRO A 178 2.99 -12.27 -0.24
C PRO A 178 4.03 -12.16 -1.34
N ASP A 179 3.65 -11.60 -2.50
CA ASP A 179 4.54 -11.43 -3.65
C ASP A 179 5.30 -10.07 -3.61
N CYS A 180 5.03 -9.20 -2.62
CA CYS A 180 5.70 -7.91 -2.48
C CYS A 180 7.16 -8.10 -2.05
N ILE A 181 8.08 -7.46 -2.76
CA ILE A 181 9.48 -7.39 -2.34
C ILE A 181 9.62 -6.31 -1.27
N VAL A 182 10.16 -6.65 -0.11
CA VAL A 182 10.33 -5.72 1.02
C VAL A 182 11.82 -5.54 1.32
N ASN A 183 12.31 -4.32 1.11
CA ASN A 183 13.66 -3.92 1.49
C ASN A 183 13.60 -3.17 2.82
N LYS A 184 14.10 -3.79 3.88
CA LYS A 184 14.12 -3.21 5.23
C LYS A 184 15.38 -2.43 5.48
N HIS A 185 15.23 -1.20 5.95
CA HIS A 185 16.33 -0.36 6.37
C HIS A 185 16.13 0.09 7.82
N LYS A 186 16.71 -0.67 8.79
CA LYS A 186 16.70 -0.28 10.21
C LYS A 186 17.78 0.78 10.45
N VAL A 187 17.54 1.98 9.97
CA VAL A 187 18.48 3.11 10.03
C VAL A 187 17.77 4.41 10.32
N PHE A 188 18.40 5.27 11.13
CA PHE A 188 17.95 6.64 11.30
C PHE A 188 18.45 7.46 10.11
N TYR A 189 17.51 7.89 9.26
CA TYR A 189 17.85 8.67 8.08
C TYR A 189 18.26 10.09 8.47
N LEU A 190 19.45 10.48 8.07
CA LEU A 190 20.01 11.82 8.19
C LEU A 190 20.77 12.16 6.90
N PRO A 191 21.08 13.44 6.63
CA PRO A 191 21.92 13.82 5.49
C PRO A 191 23.24 13.04 5.42
N GLU A 192 23.84 12.71 6.57
CA GLU A 192 25.10 11.97 6.69
C GLU A 192 24.96 10.49 6.30
N THR A 193 23.78 9.91 6.40
CA THR A 193 23.48 8.51 6.02
C THR A 193 22.83 8.40 4.65
N SER A 194 22.54 9.53 4.00
CA SER A 194 21.76 9.57 2.75
C SER A 194 22.45 8.88 1.57
N GLU A 195 23.78 8.78 1.57
CA GLU A 195 24.57 8.14 0.50
C GLU A 195 24.36 6.61 0.43
N THR A 196 23.78 6.01 1.47
CA THR A 196 23.44 4.58 1.49
C THR A 196 22.18 4.27 0.66
N PHE A 197 21.46 5.28 0.17
CA PHE A 197 20.23 5.16 -0.59
C PHE A 197 20.44 5.69 -2.02
N ASP A 198 20.22 4.83 -3.01
CA ASP A 198 20.15 5.27 -4.41
C ASP A 198 18.72 5.71 -4.73
N PHE A 199 18.48 7.02 -4.73
CA PHE A 199 17.18 7.56 -5.01
C PHE A 199 16.71 7.28 -6.46
N SER A 200 17.63 7.04 -7.39
CA SER A 200 17.28 6.73 -8.79
C SER A 200 16.57 5.39 -8.95
N ASP A 201 16.63 4.52 -7.95
CA ASP A 201 15.95 3.22 -7.93
C ASP A 201 14.44 3.32 -7.65
N TYR A 202 13.96 4.47 -7.17
CA TYR A 202 12.58 4.64 -6.72
C TYR A 202 11.69 5.27 -7.79
N ASP A 203 10.50 4.69 -7.99
CA ASP A 203 9.46 5.30 -8.80
C ASP A 203 8.68 6.38 -8.03
N TYR A 204 8.68 6.29 -6.70
CA TYR A 204 8.04 7.26 -5.83
C TYR A 204 8.64 7.25 -4.42
N VAL A 205 8.68 8.42 -3.78
CA VAL A 205 9.15 8.56 -2.40
C VAL A 205 8.05 9.15 -1.53
N VAL A 206 7.85 8.54 -0.36
CA VAL A 206 6.99 9.06 0.71
C VAL A 206 7.87 9.45 1.88
N ASP A 207 7.76 10.71 2.29
CA ASP A 207 8.40 11.24 3.48
C ASP A 207 7.39 11.38 4.61
N ALA A 208 7.46 10.48 5.61
CA ALA A 208 6.63 10.45 6.79
C ALA A 208 7.44 10.53 8.11
N ILE A 209 8.68 11.04 8.04
CA ILE A 209 9.51 11.31 9.23
C ILE A 209 9.17 12.67 9.84
N ASP A 210 9.66 12.94 11.03
CA ASP A 210 9.44 14.20 11.77
C ASP A 210 10.68 15.09 11.88
N THR A 211 11.85 14.58 11.53
CA THR A 211 13.13 15.29 11.60
C THR A 211 13.29 16.26 10.42
N VAL A 212 13.37 17.56 10.73
CA VAL A 212 13.42 18.64 9.73
C VAL A 212 14.59 18.52 8.75
N SER A 213 15.81 18.24 9.25
CA SER A 213 17.01 18.10 8.41
C SER A 213 16.86 16.96 7.40
N ALA A 214 16.37 15.83 7.87
CA ALA A 214 16.11 14.65 7.05
C ALA A 214 15.04 14.89 5.98
N LYS A 215 13.89 15.53 6.35
CA LYS A 215 12.87 15.94 5.38
C LYS A 215 13.41 16.81 4.26
N LEU A 216 14.21 17.81 4.62
CA LEU A 216 14.78 18.72 3.63
C LEU A 216 15.77 18.00 2.71
N ASP A 217 16.53 17.06 3.22
CA ASP A 217 17.49 16.27 2.43
C ASP A 217 16.75 15.30 1.48
N ILE A 218 15.77 14.55 1.97
CA ILE A 218 14.94 13.66 1.12
C ILE A 218 14.30 14.44 -0.02
N ILE A 219 13.70 15.58 0.27
CA ILE A 219 13.07 16.43 -0.76
C ILE A 219 14.12 16.91 -1.78
N GLU A 220 15.28 17.34 -1.33
CA GLU A 220 16.38 17.79 -2.20
C GLU A 220 16.91 16.68 -3.09
N LYS A 221 17.13 15.47 -2.54
CA LYS A 221 17.50 14.26 -3.31
C LYS A 221 16.45 13.92 -4.36
N CYS A 222 15.16 13.84 -3.99
CA CYS A 222 14.09 13.58 -4.94
C CYS A 222 14.04 14.60 -6.07
N LYS A 223 14.27 15.89 -5.79
CA LYS A 223 14.33 16.93 -6.83
C LYS A 223 15.56 16.78 -7.71
N THR A 224 16.70 16.41 -7.16
CA THR A 224 17.94 16.19 -7.89
C THR A 224 17.81 15.04 -8.89
N PHE A 225 17.20 13.93 -8.45
CA PHE A 225 16.99 12.73 -9.27
C PHE A 225 15.67 12.75 -10.07
N ASN A 226 14.88 13.84 -9.95
CA ASN A 226 13.58 13.98 -10.59
C ASN A 226 12.58 12.86 -10.21
N ILE A 227 12.62 12.40 -8.95
CA ILE A 227 11.71 11.39 -8.42
C ILE A 227 10.50 12.09 -7.80
N PRO A 228 9.27 11.64 -8.10
CA PRO A 228 8.07 12.17 -7.45
C PRO A 228 8.10 11.90 -5.94
N ILE A 229 7.68 12.90 -5.17
CA ILE A 229 7.66 12.84 -3.71
C ILE A 229 6.38 13.46 -3.16
N ILE A 230 5.84 12.84 -2.10
CA ILE A 230 4.83 13.43 -1.23
C ILE A 230 5.33 13.42 0.21
N SER A 231 5.25 14.55 0.90
CA SER A 231 5.74 14.70 2.27
C SER A 231 4.58 14.97 3.24
N SER A 232 4.53 14.20 4.33
CA SER A 232 3.60 14.44 5.44
C SER A 232 4.07 15.63 6.28
N MET A 233 3.18 16.58 6.52
CA MET A 233 3.44 17.65 7.47
C MET A 233 2.97 17.25 8.89
N GLY A 234 2.78 18.21 9.81
CA GLY A 234 2.52 17.92 11.20
C GLY A 234 1.12 17.32 11.44
N CYS A 235 1.06 16.09 11.97
CA CYS A 235 -0.18 15.41 12.38
C CYS A 235 -0.41 15.42 13.90
N GLY A 236 0.56 15.86 14.70
CA GLY A 236 0.42 15.97 16.16
C GLY A 236 -0.44 17.14 16.60
N ASN A 237 -1.05 17.02 17.81
CA ASN A 237 -1.92 18.02 18.42
C ASN A 237 -3.13 18.39 17.55
N ARG A 238 -3.74 17.40 16.88
CA ARG A 238 -4.90 17.53 16.00
C ARG A 238 -5.88 16.39 16.23
N ILE A 239 -7.17 16.65 16.00
CA ILE A 239 -8.24 15.66 16.21
C ILE A 239 -9.18 15.50 15.02
N ASP A 240 -9.22 16.49 14.12
CA ASP A 240 -10.15 16.49 12.98
C ASP A 240 -9.44 16.00 11.69
N PRO A 241 -9.63 14.73 11.29
CA PRO A 241 -9.04 14.20 10.07
C PRO A 241 -9.64 14.78 8.79
N THR A 242 -10.83 15.42 8.87
CA THR A 242 -11.50 16.03 7.70
C THR A 242 -10.83 17.34 7.27
N ARG A 243 -9.91 17.86 8.09
CA ARG A 243 -9.14 19.08 7.82
C ARG A 243 -7.81 18.80 7.10
N LEU A 244 -7.58 17.57 6.70
CA LEU A 244 -6.39 17.20 5.91
C LEU A 244 -6.58 17.57 4.45
N GLU A 245 -5.55 18.16 3.86
CA GLU A 245 -5.52 18.59 2.46
C GLU A 245 -4.20 18.20 1.79
N ILE A 246 -4.26 17.91 0.48
CA ILE A 246 -3.10 17.80 -0.40
C ILE A 246 -2.87 19.16 -1.05
N ALA A 247 -1.67 19.69 -0.96
CA ALA A 247 -1.32 20.95 -1.58
C ALA A 247 0.16 21.02 -1.95
N ASP A 248 0.51 22.05 -2.74
CA ASP A 248 1.90 22.50 -2.81
C ASP A 248 2.32 23.12 -1.47
N ILE A 249 3.56 22.86 -1.04
CA ILE A 249 4.09 23.38 0.23
C ILE A 249 3.95 24.91 0.37
N SER A 250 3.99 25.64 -0.72
CA SER A 250 3.85 27.10 -0.75
C SER A 250 2.46 27.59 -0.31
N LYS A 251 1.43 26.73 -0.46
CA LYS A 251 0.03 27.04 -0.14
C LYS A 251 -0.35 26.62 1.30
N THR A 252 0.53 25.95 2.02
CA THR A 252 0.24 25.47 3.38
C THR A 252 0.11 26.61 4.39
N HIS A 253 -0.77 26.43 5.34
CA HIS A 253 -1.03 27.36 6.46
C HIS A 253 -1.35 26.57 7.75
N MET A 254 -1.45 27.21 8.89
CA MET A 254 -1.78 26.60 10.19
C MET A 254 -0.88 25.43 10.64
N ASP A 255 0.19 25.12 9.92
CA ASP A 255 1.09 24.01 10.21
C ASP A 255 2.51 24.53 10.53
N PRO A 256 2.97 24.41 11.79
CA PRO A 256 4.29 24.87 12.20
C PRO A 256 5.43 24.14 11.51
N LEU A 257 5.29 22.81 11.28
CA LEU A 257 6.30 22.02 10.57
C LEU A 257 6.40 22.46 9.11
N ALA A 258 5.25 22.60 8.42
CA ALA A 258 5.23 23.08 7.04
C ALA A 258 5.87 24.48 6.92
N LYS A 259 5.69 25.37 7.90
CA LYS A 259 6.32 26.68 7.93
C LYS A 259 7.85 26.57 7.95
N VAL A 260 8.40 25.67 8.77
CA VAL A 260 9.85 25.46 8.88
C VAL A 260 10.39 24.82 7.59
N ILE A 261 9.75 23.78 7.08
CA ILE A 261 10.14 23.12 5.82
C ILE A 261 10.12 24.09 4.65
N ARG A 262 9.05 24.88 4.50
CA ARG A 262 8.93 25.91 3.45
C ARG A 262 10.08 26.94 3.51
N LYS A 263 10.47 27.36 4.72
CA LYS A 263 11.64 28.25 4.91
C LYS A 263 12.93 27.59 4.49
N GLY A 264 13.14 26.33 4.87
CA GLY A 264 14.33 25.54 4.50
C GLY A 264 14.44 25.31 2.99
N LEU A 265 13.32 24.97 2.32
CA LEU A 265 13.27 24.77 0.88
C LEU A 265 13.54 26.06 0.09
N LYS A 266 13.01 27.21 0.57
CA LYS A 266 13.33 28.51 -0.03
C LYS A 266 14.83 28.78 -0.02
N GLY A 267 15.52 28.47 1.07
CA GLY A 267 16.99 28.60 1.19
C GLY A 267 17.73 27.72 0.16
N ARG A 268 17.17 26.58 -0.22
CA ARG A 268 17.68 25.63 -1.22
C ARG A 268 17.20 25.92 -2.66
N ARG A 269 16.36 26.93 -2.85
CA ARG A 269 15.74 27.25 -4.15
C ARG A 269 14.87 26.10 -4.71
N ILE A 270 14.28 25.29 -3.81
CA ILE A 270 13.39 24.19 -4.17
C ILE A 270 11.94 24.68 -4.09
N ASN A 271 11.20 24.46 -5.17
CA ASN A 271 9.79 24.79 -5.31
C ASN A 271 8.96 23.54 -5.65
N HIS A 272 7.64 23.67 -5.58
CA HIS A 272 6.68 22.64 -6.03
C HIS A 272 6.87 21.28 -5.35
N VAL A 273 6.70 21.26 -4.03
CA VAL A 273 6.69 20.01 -3.24
C VAL A 273 5.26 19.68 -2.84
N LYS A 274 4.79 18.49 -3.24
CA LYS A 274 3.49 17.95 -2.84
C LYS A 274 3.52 17.53 -1.38
N VAL A 275 2.55 18.00 -0.60
CA VAL A 275 2.47 17.69 0.83
C VAL A 275 1.04 17.37 1.26
N VAL A 276 0.91 16.56 2.32
CA VAL A 276 -0.32 16.44 3.10
C VAL A 276 -0.15 17.23 4.39
N PHE A 277 -1.08 18.13 4.66
CA PHE A 277 -1.08 18.96 5.85
C PHE A 277 -2.50 19.15 6.38
N SER A 278 -2.64 19.58 7.62
CA SER A 278 -3.95 19.92 8.19
C SER A 278 -4.16 21.42 8.26
N THR A 279 -5.35 21.87 7.90
CA THR A 279 -5.82 23.25 8.07
C THR A 279 -6.35 23.52 9.48
N GLU A 280 -6.40 22.48 10.35
CA GLU A 280 -6.74 22.62 11.76
C GLU A 280 -5.60 23.34 12.51
N ALA A 281 -5.93 24.30 13.37
CA ALA A 281 -4.93 24.87 14.27
C ALA A 281 -4.48 23.84 15.31
N PRO A 282 -3.17 23.72 15.61
CA PRO A 282 -2.72 22.78 16.63
C PRO A 282 -3.35 23.08 18.00
N ILE A 283 -3.86 22.04 18.66
CA ILE A 283 -4.41 22.12 20.00
C ILE A 283 -3.26 22.25 21.00
N VAL A 284 -3.46 23.07 22.01
CA VAL A 284 -2.54 23.15 23.15
C VAL A 284 -2.72 21.89 24.00
N PRO A 285 -1.67 21.07 24.22
CA PRO A 285 -1.78 19.88 25.05
C PRO A 285 -2.21 20.22 26.48
N ILE A 286 -3.09 19.40 27.06
CA ILE A 286 -3.48 19.49 28.45
C ILE A 286 -2.34 18.89 29.28
N VAL A 287 -1.76 19.69 30.16
CA VAL A 287 -0.74 19.25 31.13
C VAL A 287 -1.44 19.11 32.48
N SER A 288 -1.43 17.91 33.08
CA SER A 288 -1.95 17.68 34.43
C SER A 288 -0.97 18.24 35.46
N ASP A 289 -1.49 18.95 36.47
CA ASP A 289 -0.71 19.45 37.61
C ASP A 289 -0.07 18.24 38.34
N GLY A 290 1.25 18.15 38.31
CA GLY A 290 2.01 17.09 39.01
C GLY A 290 2.77 16.11 38.13
N GLU A 291 2.48 15.97 36.85
CA GLU A 291 3.32 15.26 35.92
C GLU A 291 4.30 16.24 35.24
N GLN A 292 5.57 16.04 35.45
CA GLN A 292 6.58 16.62 34.57
C GLN A 292 6.20 16.20 33.16
N ALA A 293 5.93 17.18 32.29
CA ALA A 293 5.61 16.97 30.89
C ALA A 293 6.49 15.84 30.34
N GLY A 294 5.84 14.70 30.00
CA GLY A 294 6.52 13.46 29.68
C GLY A 294 7.65 13.69 28.69
N SER A 295 8.73 13.03 28.92
CA SER A 295 9.98 12.95 28.17
C SER A 295 10.14 14.02 27.08
N THR A 296 11.01 14.98 27.34
CA THR A 296 11.50 15.87 26.29
C THR A 296 12.13 15.03 25.19
N GLY A 297 11.51 15.01 24.01
CA GLY A 297 12.14 14.43 22.82
C GLY A 297 13.53 15.04 22.60
N ALA A 298 14.36 14.38 21.81
CA ALA A 298 15.69 14.89 21.45
C ALA A 298 15.57 16.36 21.02
N ALA A 299 16.10 17.30 21.81
CA ALA A 299 16.06 18.76 21.67
C ALA A 299 15.13 19.52 22.64
N GLY A 300 14.67 18.93 23.77
CA GLY A 300 13.93 19.65 24.81
C GLY A 300 12.52 20.13 24.42
N ARG A 301 11.96 19.61 23.34
CA ARG A 301 10.59 19.92 22.91
C ARG A 301 9.60 18.96 23.56
N GLN A 302 8.47 19.50 24.00
CA GLN A 302 7.35 18.70 24.49
C GLN A 302 6.88 17.72 23.40
N THR A 303 6.72 16.45 23.75
CA THR A 303 6.17 15.43 22.85
C THR A 303 4.73 15.83 22.49
N PRO A 304 4.38 15.94 21.19
CA PRO A 304 3.04 16.32 20.79
C PRO A 304 2.03 15.22 21.15
N GLY A 305 0.83 15.62 21.55
CA GLY A 305 -0.31 14.72 21.67
C GLY A 305 -0.70 14.15 20.31
N SER A 306 -1.27 12.96 20.29
CA SER A 306 -1.74 12.32 19.06
C SER A 306 -2.95 11.43 19.30
N THR A 307 -3.77 11.29 18.26
CA THR A 307 -4.94 10.41 18.20
C THR A 307 -4.77 9.37 17.09
N PRO A 308 -5.56 8.30 17.04
CA PRO A 308 -5.47 7.35 15.93
C PRO A 308 -6.00 7.90 14.61
N PHE A 309 -6.74 9.02 14.61
CA PHE A 309 -7.52 9.48 13.45
C PHE A 309 -6.68 10.25 12.43
N VAL A 310 -6.06 11.36 12.87
CA VAL A 310 -5.37 12.28 11.95
C VAL A 310 -4.15 11.65 11.30
N PRO A 311 -3.24 10.98 12.01
CA PRO A 311 -2.10 10.30 11.38
C PRO A 311 -2.52 9.18 10.41
N ALA A 312 -3.53 8.37 10.80
CA ALA A 312 -4.04 7.30 9.96
C ALA A 312 -4.64 7.83 8.66
N ALA A 313 -5.52 8.83 8.76
CA ALA A 313 -6.12 9.47 7.60
C ALA A 313 -5.07 10.13 6.69
N ALA A 314 -4.06 10.80 7.25
CA ALA A 314 -2.95 11.36 6.48
C ALA A 314 -2.20 10.27 5.70
N GLY A 315 -1.91 9.12 6.33
CA GLY A 315 -1.27 7.98 5.68
C GLY A 315 -2.09 7.41 4.52
N LEU A 316 -3.41 7.26 4.71
CA LEU A 316 -4.31 6.77 3.66
C LEU A 316 -4.44 7.78 2.50
N ILE A 317 -4.50 9.07 2.78
CA ILE A 317 -4.53 10.13 1.76
C ILE A 317 -3.23 10.13 0.95
N ILE A 318 -2.07 10.02 1.61
CA ILE A 318 -0.77 9.93 0.95
C ILE A 318 -0.71 8.71 0.03
N ALA A 319 -1.09 7.54 0.53
CA ALA A 319 -1.07 6.31 -0.27
C ALA A 319 -2.00 6.39 -1.48
N SER A 320 -3.20 6.97 -1.31
CA SER A 320 -4.14 7.22 -2.41
C SER A 320 -3.51 8.09 -3.51
N GLU A 321 -2.82 9.16 -3.12
CA GLU A 321 -2.15 10.06 -4.07
C GLU A 321 -1.00 9.38 -4.79
N VAL A 322 -0.18 8.57 -4.08
CA VAL A 322 0.89 7.75 -4.68
C VAL A 322 0.33 6.80 -5.73
N VAL A 323 -0.77 6.09 -5.39
CA VAL A 323 -1.43 5.17 -6.33
C VAL A 323 -1.96 5.92 -7.56
N CYS A 324 -2.59 7.07 -7.36
CA CYS A 324 -3.09 7.90 -8.47
C CYS A 324 -1.97 8.38 -9.38
N ASP A 325 -0.87 8.87 -8.82
CA ASP A 325 0.29 9.34 -9.59
C ASP A 325 0.94 8.19 -10.37
N LEU A 326 1.17 7.02 -9.75
CA LEU A 326 1.80 5.86 -10.38
C LEU A 326 0.91 5.24 -11.48
N THR A 327 -0.41 5.39 -11.37
CA THR A 327 -1.37 4.83 -12.34
C THR A 327 -1.85 5.83 -13.38
N ASP A 328 -1.40 7.09 -13.33
CA ASP A 328 -1.93 8.21 -14.12
C ASP A 328 -3.45 8.41 -13.92
N TYR A 329 -3.98 7.97 -12.78
CA TYR A 329 -5.40 8.06 -12.48
C TYR A 329 -5.75 9.43 -11.89
N GLN A 330 -6.42 10.27 -12.67
CA GLN A 330 -6.79 11.62 -12.24
C GLN A 330 -8.08 11.60 -11.40
N THR A 331 -7.95 11.49 -10.08
CA THR A 331 -9.06 11.52 -9.12
C THR A 331 -9.89 12.81 -9.20
N ILE A 332 -9.25 13.94 -9.51
CA ILE A 332 -9.91 15.27 -9.56
C ILE A 332 -10.95 15.36 -10.68
N ASN A 333 -10.83 14.57 -11.75
CA ASN A 333 -11.80 14.60 -12.85
C ASN A 333 -13.15 13.96 -12.51
N HIS A 334 -13.19 13.05 -11.52
CA HIS A 334 -14.45 12.45 -11.05
C HIS A 334 -15.28 13.39 -10.19
N LEU A 335 -14.63 14.35 -9.49
CA LEU A 335 -15.33 15.35 -8.68
C LEU A 335 -15.94 16.48 -9.52
N LYS A 336 -15.50 16.64 -10.76
CA LYS A 336 -16.02 17.68 -11.67
C LYS A 336 -17.23 17.26 -12.50
N GLY A 337 -17.69 16.01 -12.35
CA GLY A 337 -18.75 15.45 -13.18
C GLY A 337 -18.33 15.23 -14.64
N PRO A 338 -19.10 14.47 -15.45
CA PRO A 338 -18.81 14.30 -16.85
C PRO A 338 -18.81 15.67 -17.52
N ALA A 339 -17.73 15.96 -18.27
CA ALA A 339 -17.67 17.16 -19.10
C ALA A 339 -18.96 17.20 -19.93
N LYS A 340 -19.75 18.26 -19.81
CA LYS A 340 -20.90 18.48 -20.66
C LYS A 340 -20.41 18.45 -22.10
N ARG A 341 -20.79 17.40 -22.84
CA ARG A 341 -20.55 17.28 -24.28
C ARG A 341 -21.40 18.31 -25.01
#